data_07fbffd50c6f8bc0acf9f4d5de65568c
#
_entry.id   07fbffd50c6f8bc0acf9f4d5de65568c
#
_cell.length_a   1.000
_cell.length_b   1.000
_cell.length_c   1.000
_cell.angle_alpha   90.00
_cell.angle_beta   90.00
_cell.angle_gamma   90.00
#
_symmetry.space_group_name_H-M   'P 1'
#
loop_
_entity.id
_entity.type
_entity.pdbx_description
1 polymer ?
#
loop_
_entity_poly.entity_id
_entity_poly.type
_entity_poly.pdbx_seq_one_letter_code
_entity_poly.pdbx_strand_id
1 'polypeptide(L)'
;MVKHDKGVVKRIIVTPDKRFPLHDQGAINCLKKTIEIVKPDAYVDLGDVGEWGAFSAWKFKRKQAPPLEYLIEDFNQDVIDVNKGMDMVDESLDKVNCKEKYITEGNHDNWLNYAVDKYPYIPQYRFKKAVRLDERGYTYYPFGKHLKIGKLYFYHGHQYGGQYHTANHLRKMGCNIMYGHWHDLQQHSMTHMDGPKSAWSIGCLKDMGPKANDWLENRNINWAHAFAIVDFFKGGLFTVHIIQMINGRTSLWGELIEGV
;
A
#
# COMPACT_ATOMS: atom_id res chain seq x y z
N MET A 1 16.42 4.10 19.76
CA MET A 1 16.96 3.08 18.84
C MET A 1 16.57 1.72 19.40
N VAL A 2 15.63 1.04 18.77
CA VAL A 2 15.25 -0.33 19.17
C VAL A 2 16.45 -1.23 18.86
N LYS A 3 16.98 -1.93 19.85
CA LYS A 3 18.04 -2.92 19.60
C LYS A 3 17.41 -4.10 18.87
N HIS A 4 17.59 -4.14 17.56
CA HIS A 4 17.31 -5.34 16.79
C HIS A 4 18.27 -6.48 17.22
N ASP A 5 17.84 -7.72 17.03
CA ASP A 5 18.69 -8.88 17.24
C ASP A 5 20.01 -8.76 16.46
N LYS A 6 21.08 -9.33 16.99
CA LYS A 6 22.43 -9.22 16.43
C LYS A 6 22.42 -9.56 14.93
N GLY A 7 22.65 -8.52 14.06
CA GLY A 7 22.77 -8.69 12.61
C GLY A 7 21.70 -7.97 11.78
N VAL A 8 20.51 -7.68 12.31
CA VAL A 8 19.52 -6.83 11.63
C VAL A 8 19.91 -5.37 11.82
N VAL A 9 20.08 -4.65 10.72
CA VAL A 9 20.50 -3.22 10.74
C VAL A 9 19.31 -2.28 10.55
N LYS A 10 18.22 -2.75 9.95
CA LYS A 10 16.98 -1.99 9.75
C LYS A 10 15.80 -2.94 9.57
N ARG A 11 14.72 -2.69 10.26
CA ARG A 11 13.44 -3.41 10.10
C ARG A 11 12.37 -2.45 9.62
N ILE A 12 11.65 -2.84 8.59
CA ILE A 12 10.56 -2.03 8.05
C ILE A 12 9.25 -2.81 7.99
N ILE A 13 8.13 -2.08 8.08
CA ILE A 13 6.81 -2.60 7.73
C ILE A 13 6.42 -2.02 6.38
N VAL A 14 5.89 -2.87 5.49
CA VAL A 14 5.43 -2.52 4.14
C VAL A 14 3.96 -2.87 4.03
N THR A 15 3.12 -1.90 3.65
CA THR A 15 1.68 -2.10 3.51
C THR A 15 1.21 -1.86 2.08
N PRO A 16 0.36 -2.74 1.53
CA PRO A 16 -0.32 -2.52 0.25
C PRO A 16 -1.66 -1.81 0.46
N ASP A 17 -2.28 -1.45 -0.60
CA ASP A 17 -3.68 -1.09 -0.89
C ASP A 17 -4.64 -1.11 0.31
N LYS A 18 -4.66 -0.02 1.08
CA LYS A 18 -5.59 0.12 2.23
C LYS A 18 -6.98 0.52 1.80
N ARG A 19 -7.08 1.34 0.73
CA ARG A 19 -8.34 1.70 0.10
C ARG A 19 -9.34 2.39 1.03
N PHE A 20 -8.88 3.24 1.94
CA PHE A 20 -9.76 4.02 2.81
C PHE A 20 -10.85 4.75 2.01
N PRO A 21 -12.10 4.78 2.49
CA PRO A 21 -12.62 4.19 3.73
C PRO A 21 -13.03 2.71 3.59
N LEU A 22 -12.86 2.08 2.43
CA LEU A 22 -13.24 0.69 2.15
C LEU A 22 -12.18 -0.32 2.59
N HIS A 23 -11.56 -0.08 3.74
CA HIS A 23 -10.57 -0.98 4.35
C HIS A 23 -11.24 -2.05 5.21
N ASP A 24 -10.55 -3.17 5.42
CA ASP A 24 -10.94 -4.15 6.42
C ASP A 24 -10.44 -3.70 7.81
N GLN A 25 -11.37 -3.43 8.73
CA GLN A 25 -11.03 -2.91 10.05
C GLN A 25 -10.20 -3.91 10.87
N GLY A 26 -10.47 -5.21 10.74
CA GLY A 26 -9.70 -6.26 11.41
C GLY A 26 -8.26 -6.31 10.90
N ALA A 27 -8.07 -6.18 9.59
CA ALA A 27 -6.74 -6.11 8.98
C ALA A 27 -5.96 -4.86 9.43
N ILE A 28 -6.60 -3.69 9.47
CA ILE A 28 -5.97 -2.46 9.98
C ILE A 28 -5.62 -2.60 11.48
N ASN A 29 -6.48 -3.18 12.29
CA ASN A 29 -6.21 -3.39 13.70
C ASN A 29 -5.04 -4.37 13.92
N CYS A 30 -4.94 -5.46 13.13
CA CYS A 30 -3.77 -6.34 13.12
C CYS A 30 -2.49 -5.59 12.75
N LEU A 31 -2.53 -4.75 11.73
CA LEU A 31 -1.40 -3.91 11.33
C LEU A 31 -0.97 -2.99 12.48
N LYS A 32 -1.90 -2.27 13.11
CA LYS A 32 -1.62 -1.37 14.23
C LYS A 32 -0.93 -2.10 15.40
N LYS A 33 -1.48 -3.25 15.81
CA LYS A 33 -0.88 -4.08 16.86
C LYS A 33 0.51 -4.58 16.45
N THR A 34 0.68 -4.97 15.19
CA THR A 34 2.00 -5.39 14.67
C THR A 34 3.01 -4.25 14.71
N ILE A 35 2.62 -3.02 14.32
CA ILE A 35 3.48 -1.83 14.42
C ILE A 35 3.95 -1.63 15.87
N GLU A 36 3.06 -1.73 16.84
CA GLU A 36 3.38 -1.54 18.27
C GLU A 36 4.31 -2.63 18.82
N ILE A 37 4.19 -3.88 18.36
CA ILE A 37 5.06 -5.00 18.74
C ILE A 37 6.44 -4.88 18.05
N VAL A 38 6.44 -4.69 16.74
CA VAL A 38 7.64 -4.71 15.89
C VAL A 38 8.50 -3.47 16.07
N LYS A 39 7.87 -2.31 16.31
CA LYS A 39 8.51 -0.98 16.41
C LYS A 39 9.48 -0.75 15.26
N PRO A 40 8.98 -0.67 14.01
CA PRO A 40 9.82 -0.61 12.83
C PRO A 40 10.65 0.67 12.78
N ASP A 41 11.84 0.58 12.18
CA ASP A 41 12.69 1.75 11.91
C ASP A 41 12.12 2.62 10.80
N ALA A 42 11.40 2.00 9.84
CA ALA A 42 10.74 2.70 8.76
C ALA A 42 9.42 2.03 8.36
N TYR A 43 8.55 2.81 7.75
CA TYR A 43 7.29 2.37 7.19
C TYR A 43 7.24 2.69 5.69
N VAL A 44 6.78 1.74 4.88
CA VAL A 44 6.61 1.89 3.44
C VAL A 44 5.16 1.61 3.07
N ASP A 45 4.52 2.59 2.47
CA ASP A 45 3.19 2.51 1.89
C ASP A 45 3.31 2.30 0.38
N LEU A 46 2.73 1.25 -0.16
CA LEU A 46 2.79 0.92 -1.59
C LEU A 46 1.73 1.64 -2.43
N GLY A 47 0.97 2.56 -1.82
CA GLY A 47 -0.06 3.35 -2.52
C GLY A 47 -1.43 2.70 -2.53
N ASP A 48 -2.33 3.30 -3.31
CA ASP A 48 -3.77 3.05 -3.25
C ASP A 48 -4.27 3.15 -1.79
N VAL A 49 -3.87 4.26 -1.14
CA VAL A 49 -4.26 4.54 0.24
C VAL A 49 -5.76 4.82 0.34
N GLY A 50 -6.34 5.44 -0.69
CA GLY A 50 -7.76 5.75 -0.79
C GLY A 50 -8.46 4.97 -1.89
N GLU A 51 -9.76 4.75 -1.74
CA GLU A 51 -10.60 4.24 -2.83
C GLU A 51 -10.83 5.31 -3.90
N TRP A 52 -10.98 6.58 -3.46
CA TRP A 52 -11.13 7.74 -4.31
C TRP A 52 -12.28 7.62 -5.32
N GLY A 53 -13.40 7.09 -4.85
CA GLY A 53 -14.57 6.80 -5.70
C GLY A 53 -15.10 8.03 -6.45
N ALA A 54 -15.07 9.21 -5.84
CA ALA A 54 -15.50 10.45 -6.47
C ALA A 54 -14.59 10.89 -7.62
N PHE A 55 -13.29 10.60 -7.56
CA PHE A 55 -12.31 10.93 -8.58
C PHE A 55 -12.23 9.91 -9.71
N SER A 56 -12.90 8.76 -9.57
CA SER A 56 -12.82 7.65 -10.52
C SER A 56 -13.51 7.97 -11.83
N ALA A 57 -12.76 8.02 -12.92
CA ALA A 57 -13.33 8.14 -14.27
C ALA A 57 -14.19 6.93 -14.67
N TRP A 58 -13.99 5.75 -14.05
CA TRP A 58 -14.77 4.53 -14.27
C TRP A 58 -16.23 4.69 -13.87
N LYS A 59 -16.52 5.47 -12.83
CA LYS A 59 -17.88 5.78 -12.36
C LYS A 59 -18.75 6.38 -13.48
N PHE A 60 -18.11 7.08 -14.43
CA PHE A 60 -18.79 7.78 -15.53
C PHE A 60 -18.54 7.16 -16.91
N LYS A 61 -17.92 5.98 -17.00
CA LYS A 61 -17.57 5.34 -18.28
C LYS A 61 -18.78 5.16 -19.22
N ARG A 62 -19.99 4.97 -18.66
CA ARG A 62 -21.25 4.80 -19.40
C ARG A 62 -22.25 5.94 -19.15
N LYS A 63 -21.84 7.02 -18.50
CA LYS A 63 -22.69 8.15 -18.12
C LYS A 63 -21.93 9.44 -18.37
N GLN A 64 -22.66 10.53 -18.64
CA GLN A 64 -22.05 11.85 -18.64
C GLN A 64 -21.63 12.19 -17.20
N ALA A 65 -20.39 12.62 -17.01
CA ALA A 65 -19.95 13.16 -15.72
C ALA A 65 -20.75 14.43 -15.40
N PRO A 66 -21.21 14.60 -14.17
CA PRO A 66 -21.88 15.84 -13.77
C PRO A 66 -20.89 17.02 -13.82
N PRO A 67 -21.38 18.26 -13.82
CA PRO A 67 -20.54 19.44 -13.63
C PRO A 67 -19.69 19.32 -12.36
N LEU A 68 -18.51 19.94 -12.37
CA LEU A 68 -17.55 19.85 -11.26
C LEU A 68 -18.14 20.28 -9.92
N GLU A 69 -19.01 21.29 -9.93
CA GLU A 69 -19.68 21.81 -8.72
C GLU A 69 -20.43 20.73 -7.93
N TYR A 70 -21.01 19.74 -8.62
CA TYR A 70 -21.70 18.60 -7.98
C TYR A 70 -20.75 17.51 -7.51
N LEU A 71 -19.48 17.54 -7.93
CA LEU A 71 -18.47 16.58 -7.49
C LEU A 71 -17.65 17.08 -6.30
N ILE A 72 -17.68 18.37 -6.00
CA ILE A 72 -16.82 18.98 -4.97
C ILE A 72 -17.15 18.44 -3.57
N GLU A 73 -18.42 18.24 -3.24
CA GLU A 73 -18.80 17.66 -1.95
C GLU A 73 -18.29 16.21 -1.82
N ASP A 74 -18.48 15.40 -2.85
CA ASP A 74 -17.94 14.03 -2.91
C ASP A 74 -16.42 14.02 -2.80
N PHE A 75 -15.73 14.94 -3.49
CA PHE A 75 -14.27 15.08 -3.41
C PHE A 75 -13.80 15.41 -1.99
N ASN A 76 -14.47 16.35 -1.34
CA ASN A 76 -14.17 16.71 0.05
C ASN A 76 -14.40 15.52 0.99
N GLN A 77 -15.49 14.79 0.81
CA GLN A 77 -15.78 13.62 1.64
C GLN A 77 -14.74 12.52 1.48
N ASP A 78 -14.35 12.20 0.24
CA ASP A 78 -13.27 11.23 -0.03
C ASP A 78 -11.96 11.66 0.67
N VAL A 79 -11.58 12.95 0.57
CA VAL A 79 -10.37 13.49 1.22
C VAL A 79 -10.46 13.37 2.74
N ILE A 80 -11.61 13.71 3.35
CA ILE A 80 -11.82 13.61 4.79
C ILE A 80 -11.67 12.15 5.25
N ASP A 81 -12.33 11.22 4.57
CA ASP A 81 -12.39 9.83 5.00
C ASP A 81 -11.04 9.11 4.80
N VAL A 82 -10.33 9.41 3.72
CA VAL A 82 -8.97 8.88 3.52
C VAL A 82 -8.00 9.43 4.57
N ASN A 83 -8.06 10.72 4.90
CA ASN A 83 -7.22 11.29 5.95
C ASN A 83 -7.50 10.65 7.31
N LYS A 84 -8.76 10.41 7.70
CA LYS A 84 -9.10 9.68 8.92
C LYS A 84 -8.47 8.28 8.94
N GLY A 85 -8.50 7.58 7.79
CA GLY A 85 -7.88 6.27 7.65
C GLY A 85 -6.36 6.33 7.81
N MET A 86 -5.70 7.31 7.21
CA MET A 86 -4.26 7.51 7.37
C MET A 86 -3.90 7.87 8.81
N ASP A 87 -4.70 8.70 9.48
CA ASP A 87 -4.50 9.07 10.89
C ASP A 87 -4.44 7.83 11.79
N MET A 88 -5.29 6.81 11.54
CA MET A 88 -5.26 5.55 12.32
C MET A 88 -3.91 4.82 12.26
N VAL A 89 -3.25 4.86 11.11
CA VAL A 89 -1.93 4.21 10.93
C VAL A 89 -0.82 5.11 11.49
N ASP A 90 -0.86 6.41 11.18
CA ASP A 90 0.11 7.39 11.66
C ASP A 90 0.17 7.43 13.19
N GLU A 91 -0.97 7.39 13.89
CA GLU A 91 -1.02 7.30 15.35
C GLU A 91 -0.21 6.12 15.90
N SER A 92 -0.27 4.95 15.26
CA SER A 92 0.48 3.78 15.69
C SER A 92 1.97 3.90 15.40
N LEU A 93 2.34 4.52 14.27
CA LEU A 93 3.72 4.81 13.91
C LEU A 93 4.34 5.85 14.86
N ASP A 94 3.57 6.87 15.22
CA ASP A 94 4.03 7.92 16.13
C ASP A 94 4.22 7.40 17.57
N LYS A 95 3.33 6.54 18.07
CA LYS A 95 3.48 5.85 19.36
C LYS A 95 4.81 5.11 19.49
N VAL A 96 5.30 4.51 18.40
CA VAL A 96 6.57 3.78 18.39
C VAL A 96 7.75 4.61 17.91
N ASN A 97 7.52 5.91 17.64
CA ASN A 97 8.53 6.86 17.17
C ASN A 97 9.17 6.46 15.81
N CYS A 98 8.37 5.88 14.90
CA CYS A 98 8.81 5.56 13.54
C CYS A 98 8.91 6.85 12.71
N LYS A 99 10.14 7.35 12.50
CA LYS A 99 10.39 8.64 11.84
C LYS A 99 10.51 8.54 10.32
N GLU A 100 10.96 7.41 9.81
CA GLU A 100 11.13 7.23 8.37
C GLU A 100 9.84 6.66 7.77
N LYS A 101 9.09 7.52 7.06
CA LYS A 101 7.85 7.13 6.38
C LYS A 101 7.98 7.40 4.88
N TYR A 102 7.69 6.38 4.07
CA TYR A 102 7.76 6.43 2.61
C TYR A 102 6.41 6.03 2.01
N ILE A 103 6.05 6.66 0.89
CA ILE A 103 4.86 6.31 0.14
C ILE A 103 5.14 6.33 -1.35
N THR A 104 4.73 5.26 -2.06
CA THR A 104 4.67 5.22 -3.51
C THR A 104 3.24 5.44 -3.96
N GLU A 105 3.03 6.28 -4.97
CA GLU A 105 1.69 6.61 -5.46
C GLU A 105 1.06 5.44 -6.20
N GLY A 106 -0.17 5.07 -5.83
CA GLY A 106 -0.98 4.07 -6.51
C GLY A 106 -1.77 4.66 -7.69
N ASN A 107 -2.41 3.79 -8.46
CA ASN A 107 -3.21 4.26 -9.60
C ASN A 107 -4.51 4.96 -9.17
N HIS A 108 -5.13 4.57 -8.06
CA HIS A 108 -6.26 5.30 -7.50
C HIS A 108 -5.84 6.66 -6.95
N ASP A 109 -4.72 6.72 -6.25
CA ASP A 109 -4.16 7.98 -5.76
C ASP A 109 -3.87 8.96 -6.91
N ASN A 110 -3.41 8.45 -8.05
CA ASN A 110 -3.12 9.25 -9.24
C ASN A 110 -4.39 9.78 -9.95
N TRP A 111 -5.59 9.25 -9.67
CA TRP A 111 -6.82 9.84 -10.19
C TRP A 111 -7.03 11.28 -9.71
N LEU A 112 -6.59 11.61 -8.51
CA LEU A 112 -6.61 12.97 -7.98
C LEU A 112 -5.76 13.90 -8.86
N ASN A 113 -4.57 13.45 -9.23
CA ASN A 113 -3.67 14.22 -10.09
C ASN A 113 -4.29 14.41 -11.48
N TYR A 114 -4.90 13.38 -12.07
CA TYR A 114 -5.63 13.51 -13.33
C TYR A 114 -6.82 14.48 -13.23
N ALA A 115 -7.56 14.47 -12.13
CA ALA A 115 -8.66 15.41 -11.92
C ALA A 115 -8.16 16.87 -11.87
N VAL A 116 -7.05 17.12 -11.16
CA VAL A 116 -6.43 18.46 -11.10
C VAL A 116 -5.85 18.88 -12.45
N ASP A 117 -5.27 17.96 -13.22
CA ASP A 117 -4.76 18.27 -14.56
C ASP A 117 -5.90 18.65 -15.51
N LYS A 118 -7.07 18.01 -15.36
CA LYS A 118 -8.28 18.33 -16.12
C LYS A 118 -8.94 19.64 -15.64
N TYR A 119 -8.88 19.90 -14.34
CA TYR A 119 -9.50 21.07 -13.69
C TYR A 119 -8.45 21.83 -12.87
N PRO A 120 -7.66 22.73 -13.49
CA PRO A 120 -6.55 23.43 -12.82
C PRO A 120 -6.96 24.33 -11.64
N TYR A 121 -8.26 24.58 -11.49
CA TYR A 121 -8.83 25.43 -10.42
C TYR A 121 -8.98 24.72 -9.07
N ILE A 122 -8.66 23.41 -9.00
CA ILE A 122 -8.78 22.60 -7.78
C ILE A 122 -7.43 22.03 -7.31
N PRO A 123 -6.34 22.82 -7.22
CA PRO A 123 -4.99 22.31 -6.95
C PRO A 123 -4.83 21.69 -5.55
N GLN A 124 -5.78 21.96 -4.64
CA GLN A 124 -5.83 21.37 -3.29
C GLN A 124 -6.03 19.85 -3.33
N TYR A 125 -6.63 19.31 -4.39
CA TYR A 125 -6.85 17.87 -4.55
C TYR A 125 -5.67 17.13 -5.20
N ARG A 126 -4.51 17.79 -5.47
CA ARG A 126 -3.30 17.01 -5.79
C ARG A 126 -3.05 16.00 -4.68
N PHE A 127 -2.84 14.73 -5.03
CA PHE A 127 -2.70 13.64 -4.06
C PHE A 127 -1.83 14.02 -2.86
N LYS A 128 -0.60 14.45 -3.13
CA LYS A 128 0.33 14.86 -2.06
C LYS A 128 -0.24 15.90 -1.09
N LYS A 129 -1.04 16.86 -1.61
CA LYS A 129 -1.69 17.90 -0.81
C LYS A 129 -2.94 17.40 -0.11
N ALA A 130 -3.78 16.66 -0.84
CA ALA A 130 -5.05 16.15 -0.34
C ALA A 130 -4.84 15.28 0.92
N VAL A 131 -3.81 14.43 0.92
CA VAL A 131 -3.50 13.57 2.06
C VAL A 131 -2.40 14.14 2.99
N ARG A 132 -2.00 15.41 2.80
CA ARG A 132 -1.08 16.15 3.68
C ARG A 132 0.25 15.42 3.92
N LEU A 133 0.87 14.86 2.85
CA LEU A 133 2.06 14.01 3.00
C LEU A 133 3.25 14.73 3.65
N ASP A 134 3.46 16.01 3.36
CA ASP A 134 4.55 16.79 3.96
C ASP A 134 4.34 16.98 5.47
N GLU A 135 3.12 17.29 5.89
CA GLU A 135 2.75 17.47 7.31
C GLU A 135 2.88 16.15 8.08
N ARG A 136 2.53 15.03 7.42
CA ARG A 136 2.66 13.66 7.97
C ARG A 136 4.10 13.15 7.99
N GLY A 137 5.03 13.84 7.34
CA GLY A 137 6.44 13.46 7.25
C GLY A 137 6.74 12.30 6.31
N TYR A 138 5.91 12.09 5.28
CA TYR A 138 6.17 11.07 4.27
C TYR A 138 7.11 11.56 3.16
N THR A 139 8.12 10.75 2.84
CA THR A 139 8.88 10.89 1.60
C THR A 139 8.07 10.27 0.46
N TYR A 140 7.66 11.10 -0.48
CA TYR A 140 6.73 10.73 -1.54
C TYR A 140 7.44 10.36 -2.85
N TYR A 141 7.02 9.26 -3.44
CA TYR A 141 7.44 8.77 -4.75
C TYR A 141 6.25 8.82 -5.72
N PRO A 142 6.25 9.72 -6.70
CA PRO A 142 5.17 9.88 -7.66
C PRO A 142 4.87 8.63 -8.47
N PHE A 143 3.69 8.56 -9.06
CA PHE A 143 3.23 7.44 -9.88
C PHE A 143 4.28 6.96 -10.88
N GLY A 144 4.55 5.66 -10.88
CA GLY A 144 5.57 5.04 -11.72
C GLY A 144 7.02 5.18 -11.24
N LYS A 145 7.27 5.89 -10.12
CA LYS A 145 8.60 5.95 -9.50
C LYS A 145 8.78 4.82 -8.48
N HIS A 146 10.03 4.43 -8.28
CA HIS A 146 10.41 3.33 -7.40
C HIS A 146 11.21 3.86 -6.22
N LEU A 147 10.83 3.44 -5.01
CA LEU A 147 11.68 3.55 -3.82
C LEU A 147 12.67 2.39 -3.80
N LYS A 148 13.89 2.64 -3.36
CA LYS A 148 14.90 1.59 -3.13
C LYS A 148 15.42 1.66 -1.70
N ILE A 149 15.36 0.54 -0.97
CA ILE A 149 16.03 0.37 0.33
C ILE A 149 16.90 -0.89 0.23
N GLY A 150 18.19 -0.75 0.50
CA GLY A 150 19.13 -1.86 0.31
C GLY A 150 19.11 -2.41 -1.11
N LYS A 151 18.87 -3.70 -1.25
CA LYS A 151 18.76 -4.40 -2.54
C LYS A 151 17.31 -4.69 -2.97
N LEU A 152 16.32 -4.07 -2.32
CA LEU A 152 14.90 -4.25 -2.60
C LEU A 152 14.29 -2.94 -3.13
N TYR A 153 13.51 -3.05 -4.21
CA TYR A 153 12.73 -1.97 -4.78
C TYR A 153 11.27 -2.10 -4.37
N PHE A 154 10.59 -0.97 -4.25
CA PHE A 154 9.18 -0.86 -3.89
C PHE A 154 8.48 0.07 -4.87
N TYR A 155 7.29 -0.28 -5.29
CA TYR A 155 6.38 0.58 -6.04
C TYR A 155 4.96 -0.01 -5.96
N HIS A 156 3.98 0.66 -6.59
CA HIS A 156 2.60 0.21 -6.48
C HIS A 156 2.31 -1.14 -7.14
N GLY A 157 2.83 -1.44 -8.35
CA GLY A 157 2.63 -2.74 -9.00
C GLY A 157 1.88 -2.74 -10.33
N HIS A 158 1.44 -1.58 -10.81
CA HIS A 158 0.52 -1.43 -11.94
C HIS A 158 1.09 -1.72 -13.34
N GLN A 159 2.42 -1.84 -13.49
CA GLN A 159 3.05 -1.86 -14.82
C GLN A 159 2.96 -3.21 -15.54
N TYR A 160 3.00 -4.32 -14.84
CA TYR A 160 3.05 -5.66 -15.45
C TYR A 160 1.98 -6.55 -14.84
N GLY A 161 1.05 -7.01 -15.69
CA GLY A 161 -0.11 -7.80 -15.29
C GLY A 161 -0.07 -9.26 -15.74
N GLY A 162 -1.23 -9.92 -15.60
CA GLY A 162 -1.47 -11.29 -15.98
C GLY A 162 -1.38 -12.26 -14.81
N GLN A 163 -1.78 -13.52 -15.03
CA GLN A 163 -1.84 -14.54 -13.98
C GLN A 163 -0.50 -14.73 -13.23
N TYR A 164 0.62 -14.57 -13.92
CA TYR A 164 1.96 -14.70 -13.36
C TYR A 164 2.69 -13.36 -13.32
N HIS A 165 2.03 -12.31 -12.84
CA HIS A 165 2.56 -10.96 -12.85
C HIS A 165 3.88 -10.81 -12.08
N THR A 166 4.13 -11.61 -11.03
CA THR A 166 5.42 -11.61 -10.32
C THR A 166 6.57 -12.07 -11.22
N ALA A 167 6.35 -13.11 -12.04
CA ALA A 167 7.33 -13.54 -13.04
C ALA A 167 7.55 -12.48 -14.13
N ASN A 168 6.45 -11.80 -14.53
CA ASN A 168 6.54 -10.70 -15.51
C ASN A 168 7.34 -9.51 -14.97
N HIS A 169 7.15 -9.14 -13.70
CA HIS A 169 7.94 -8.11 -13.03
C HIS A 169 9.43 -8.47 -13.05
N LEU A 170 9.79 -9.70 -12.64
CA LEU A 170 11.18 -10.13 -12.65
C LEU A 170 11.82 -10.08 -14.03
N ARG A 171 11.14 -10.61 -15.06
CA ARG A 171 11.64 -10.61 -16.43
C ARG A 171 11.89 -9.19 -16.97
N LYS A 172 11.02 -8.24 -16.59
CA LYS A 172 11.08 -6.87 -17.13
C LYS A 172 11.98 -5.94 -16.32
N MET A 173 12.01 -6.10 -14.99
CA MET A 173 12.75 -5.20 -14.11
C MET A 173 14.13 -5.73 -13.71
N GLY A 174 14.34 -7.05 -13.70
CA GLY A 174 15.62 -7.67 -13.38
C GLY A 174 16.15 -7.39 -11.97
N CYS A 175 15.27 -7.06 -11.02
CA CYS A 175 15.65 -6.70 -9.65
C CYS A 175 14.70 -7.32 -8.61
N ASN A 176 15.13 -7.30 -7.33
CA ASN A 176 14.21 -7.62 -6.24
C ASN A 176 13.16 -6.53 -6.12
N ILE A 177 11.87 -6.90 -6.11
CA ILE A 177 10.79 -5.94 -6.12
C ILE A 177 9.57 -6.40 -5.30
N MET A 178 9.00 -5.49 -4.52
CA MET A 178 7.79 -5.70 -3.72
C MET A 178 6.73 -4.68 -4.10
N TYR A 179 5.47 -5.12 -4.19
CA TYR A 179 4.37 -4.28 -4.66
C TYR A 179 2.99 -4.77 -4.19
N GLY A 180 1.97 -3.90 -4.31
CA GLY A 180 0.55 -4.15 -4.06
C GLY A 180 -0.25 -4.34 -5.35
N HIS A 181 -1.31 -3.55 -5.56
CA HIS A 181 -2.15 -3.42 -6.76
C HIS A 181 -2.98 -4.64 -7.12
N TRP A 182 -2.42 -5.83 -7.14
CA TRP A 182 -3.09 -7.07 -7.57
C TRP A 182 -3.93 -7.70 -6.47
N HIS A 183 -3.74 -7.27 -5.24
CA HIS A 183 -4.44 -7.71 -4.03
C HIS A 183 -4.23 -9.20 -3.67
N ASP A 184 -3.43 -9.92 -4.44
CA ASP A 184 -3.12 -11.32 -4.22
C ASP A 184 -1.76 -11.53 -3.53
N LEU A 185 -1.53 -12.74 -3.08
CA LEU A 185 -0.24 -13.17 -2.58
C LEU A 185 0.46 -14.01 -3.64
N GLN A 186 1.50 -13.44 -4.23
CA GLN A 186 2.38 -14.17 -5.15
C GLN A 186 3.85 -13.89 -4.82
N GLN A 187 4.67 -14.92 -4.96
CA GLN A 187 6.13 -14.79 -4.96
C GLN A 187 6.69 -15.56 -6.13
N HIS A 188 7.64 -14.97 -6.83
CA HIS A 188 8.41 -15.64 -7.86
C HIS A 188 9.89 -15.33 -7.71
N SER A 189 10.74 -16.33 -7.92
CA SER A 189 12.20 -16.19 -7.83
C SER A 189 12.86 -16.70 -9.10
N MET A 190 13.90 -15.99 -9.54
CA MET A 190 14.73 -16.37 -10.69
C MET A 190 16.20 -16.15 -10.34
N THR A 191 17.07 -17.01 -10.84
CA THR A 191 18.52 -16.83 -10.72
C THR A 191 19.04 -16.11 -11.96
N HIS A 192 19.68 -14.96 -11.76
CA HIS A 192 20.39 -14.20 -12.76
C HIS A 192 21.90 -14.38 -12.57
N MET A 193 22.72 -13.89 -13.52
CA MET A 193 24.19 -14.00 -13.43
C MET A 193 24.77 -13.32 -12.17
N ASP A 194 24.11 -12.26 -11.69
CA ASP A 194 24.48 -11.51 -10.48
C ASP A 194 23.78 -12.02 -9.20
N GLY A 195 23.15 -13.20 -9.28
CA GLY A 195 22.51 -13.89 -8.14
C GLY A 195 21.00 -13.96 -8.21
N PRO A 196 20.36 -14.54 -7.17
CA PRO A 196 18.91 -14.70 -7.12
C PRO A 196 18.19 -13.36 -6.95
N LYS A 197 17.06 -13.22 -7.64
CA LYS A 197 16.13 -12.12 -7.54
C LYS A 197 14.73 -12.66 -7.27
N SER A 198 13.94 -11.89 -6.56
CA SER A 198 12.55 -12.25 -6.26
C SER A 198 11.61 -11.07 -6.42
N ALA A 199 10.37 -11.36 -6.79
CA ALA A 199 9.27 -10.42 -6.79
C ALA A 199 8.19 -10.89 -5.81
N TRP A 200 7.57 -9.94 -5.09
CA TRP A 200 6.49 -10.19 -4.13
C TRP A 200 5.31 -9.29 -4.42
N SER A 201 4.12 -9.88 -4.62
CA SER A 201 2.82 -9.26 -4.47
C SER A 201 2.34 -9.56 -3.06
N ILE A 202 2.00 -8.54 -2.28
CA ILE A 202 1.80 -8.70 -0.83
C ILE A 202 0.36 -8.49 -0.36
N GLY A 203 -0.61 -8.72 -1.24
CA GLY A 203 -2.03 -8.66 -0.88
C GLY A 203 -2.60 -7.26 -0.84
N CYS A 204 -3.60 -7.05 0.02
CA CYS A 204 -4.24 -5.76 0.30
C CYS A 204 -4.75 -5.69 1.75
N LEU A 205 -5.22 -4.50 2.15
CA LEU A 205 -5.92 -4.28 3.42
C LEU A 205 -7.35 -3.76 3.19
N LYS A 206 -7.84 -3.84 1.94
CA LYS A 206 -9.18 -3.46 1.53
C LYS A 206 -10.21 -4.48 2.04
N ASP A 207 -11.41 -4.02 2.38
CA ASP A 207 -12.57 -4.90 2.58
C ASP A 207 -12.83 -5.70 1.29
N MET A 208 -12.82 -7.03 1.41
CA MET A 208 -13.05 -7.96 0.31
C MET A 208 -14.53 -8.39 0.20
N GLY A 209 -15.40 -7.86 1.07
CA GLY A 209 -16.82 -8.16 1.06
C GLY A 209 -17.55 -7.63 -0.20
N PRO A 210 -18.71 -8.22 -0.53
CA PRO A 210 -19.42 -7.89 -1.77
C PRO A 210 -19.91 -6.44 -1.83
N LYS A 211 -20.20 -5.82 -0.67
CA LYS A 211 -20.66 -4.41 -0.64
C LYS A 211 -19.57 -3.42 -1.08
N ALA A 212 -18.32 -3.71 -0.75
CA ALA A 212 -17.17 -2.88 -1.13
C ALA A 212 -16.69 -3.18 -2.56
N ASN A 213 -17.20 -4.24 -3.19
CA ASN A 213 -16.71 -4.77 -4.46
C ASN A 213 -17.84 -5.23 -5.38
N ASP A 214 -18.96 -4.54 -5.42
CA ASP A 214 -20.13 -4.84 -6.26
C ASP A 214 -19.81 -4.92 -7.76
N TRP A 215 -18.81 -4.15 -8.21
CA TRP A 215 -18.28 -4.17 -9.57
C TRP A 215 -17.69 -5.52 -10.01
N LEU A 216 -17.38 -6.41 -9.08
CA LEU A 216 -16.90 -7.76 -9.36
C LEU A 216 -17.98 -8.70 -9.87
N GLU A 217 -19.28 -8.35 -9.71
CA GLU A 217 -20.41 -9.18 -10.18
C GLU A 217 -20.30 -10.63 -9.70
N ASN A 218 -19.92 -10.84 -8.45
CA ASN A 218 -19.69 -12.15 -7.80
C ASN A 218 -18.59 -13.01 -8.44
N ARG A 219 -17.67 -12.43 -9.22
CA ARG A 219 -16.50 -13.15 -9.71
C ARG A 219 -15.61 -13.60 -8.55
N ASN A 220 -15.08 -14.82 -8.67
CA ASN A 220 -14.07 -15.29 -7.71
C ASN A 220 -12.82 -14.41 -7.79
N ILE A 221 -12.34 -14.00 -6.63
CA ILE A 221 -11.11 -13.20 -6.47
C ILE A 221 -10.03 -14.03 -5.78
N ASN A 222 -8.78 -13.76 -6.12
CA ASN A 222 -7.61 -14.37 -5.48
C ASN A 222 -6.95 -13.38 -4.50
N TRP A 223 -7.75 -12.55 -3.83
CA TRP A 223 -7.27 -11.53 -2.93
C TRP A 223 -6.94 -12.10 -1.55
N ALA A 224 -6.01 -11.48 -0.89
CA ALA A 224 -5.61 -11.86 0.46
C ALA A 224 -5.30 -10.63 1.31
N HIS A 225 -5.72 -10.65 2.57
CA HIS A 225 -5.27 -9.67 3.55
C HIS A 225 -3.85 -10.01 3.99
N ALA A 226 -2.91 -9.12 3.68
CA ALA A 226 -1.54 -9.25 4.16
C ALA A 226 -0.78 -7.92 4.09
N PHE A 227 0.33 -7.89 4.79
CA PHE A 227 1.40 -6.90 4.70
C PHE A 227 2.74 -7.59 4.91
N ALA A 228 3.86 -6.88 4.84
CA ALA A 228 5.17 -7.50 5.01
C ALA A 228 6.00 -6.83 6.10
N ILE A 229 6.84 -7.62 6.77
CA ILE A 229 7.97 -7.16 7.56
C ILE A 229 9.23 -7.50 6.75
N VAL A 230 10.13 -6.55 6.60
CA VAL A 230 11.41 -6.77 5.91
C VAL A 230 12.55 -6.41 6.84
N ASP A 231 13.43 -7.38 7.06
CA ASP A 231 14.66 -7.21 7.84
C ASP A 231 15.85 -7.04 6.91
N PHE A 232 16.55 -5.92 7.03
CA PHE A 232 17.76 -5.64 6.27
C PHE A 232 19.01 -5.94 7.08
N PHE A 233 20.02 -6.49 6.40
CA PHE A 233 21.32 -6.81 6.95
C PHE A 233 22.41 -5.92 6.33
N LYS A 234 23.63 -6.04 6.86
CA LYS A 234 24.80 -5.36 6.30
C LYS A 234 24.95 -5.67 4.80
N GLY A 235 25.28 -4.65 4.02
CA GLY A 235 25.40 -4.76 2.57
C GLY A 235 24.06 -4.70 1.82
N GLY A 236 22.96 -4.37 2.51
CA GLY A 236 21.64 -4.22 1.91
C GLY A 236 20.94 -5.53 1.56
N LEU A 237 21.45 -6.66 2.07
CA LEU A 237 20.75 -7.95 2.02
C LEU A 237 19.51 -7.90 2.89
N PHE A 238 18.53 -8.73 2.63
CA PHE A 238 17.26 -8.69 3.35
C PHE A 238 16.56 -10.06 3.39
N THR A 239 15.62 -10.18 4.34
CA THR A 239 14.60 -11.25 4.37
C THR A 239 13.21 -10.63 4.41
N VAL A 240 12.22 -11.34 3.85
CA VAL A 240 10.83 -10.92 3.79
C VAL A 240 9.98 -11.89 4.61
N HIS A 241 9.15 -11.35 5.49
CA HIS A 241 8.15 -12.07 6.25
C HIS A 241 6.77 -11.54 5.85
N ILE A 242 5.98 -12.35 5.13
CA ILE A 242 4.61 -12.02 4.79
C ILE A 242 3.73 -12.32 6.00
N ILE A 243 3.01 -11.31 6.45
CA ILE A 243 2.05 -11.40 7.56
C ILE A 243 0.66 -11.49 6.96
N GLN A 244 0.24 -12.70 6.66
CA GLN A 244 -1.11 -12.96 6.14
C GLN A 244 -2.12 -12.97 7.29
N MET A 245 -3.28 -12.39 7.04
CA MET A 245 -4.39 -12.33 7.98
C MET A 245 -5.57 -13.15 7.45
N ILE A 246 -6.22 -13.87 8.35
CA ILE A 246 -7.42 -14.65 8.05
C ILE A 246 -8.49 -14.26 9.07
N ASN A 247 -9.61 -13.72 8.59
CA ASN A 247 -10.71 -13.25 9.44
C ASN A 247 -10.24 -12.31 10.57
N GLY A 248 -9.39 -11.33 10.22
CA GLY A 248 -8.88 -10.34 11.16
C GLY A 248 -7.90 -10.92 12.21
N ARG A 249 -7.24 -12.05 11.91
CA ARG A 249 -6.29 -12.71 12.81
C ARG A 249 -5.02 -13.06 12.07
N THR A 250 -3.89 -12.96 12.77
CA THR A 250 -2.59 -13.42 12.28
C THR A 250 -1.73 -13.92 13.45
N SER A 251 -0.59 -14.52 13.16
CA SER A 251 0.42 -14.83 14.16
C SER A 251 1.73 -14.13 13.84
N LEU A 252 2.40 -13.64 14.88
CA LEU A 252 3.72 -13.03 14.77
C LEU A 252 4.62 -13.63 15.84
N TRP A 253 5.73 -14.28 15.42
CA TRP A 253 6.71 -14.92 16.30
C TRP A 253 6.09 -15.90 17.33
N GLY A 254 5.03 -16.59 16.94
CA GLY A 254 4.33 -17.57 17.77
C GLY A 254 3.19 -16.98 18.63
N GLU A 255 2.99 -15.68 18.64
CA GLU A 255 1.90 -15.02 19.34
C GLU A 255 0.73 -14.74 18.39
N LEU A 256 -0.50 -14.96 18.85
CA LEU A 256 -1.72 -14.63 18.12
C LEU A 256 -1.98 -13.12 18.20
N ILE A 257 -2.24 -12.50 17.07
CA ILE A 257 -2.69 -11.11 16.95
C ILE A 257 -4.12 -11.12 16.40
N GLU A 258 -5.05 -10.59 17.17
CA GLU A 258 -6.45 -10.45 16.78
C GLU A 258 -6.77 -8.96 16.54
N GLY A 259 -7.28 -8.66 15.35
CA GLY A 259 -7.76 -7.32 14.97
C GLY A 259 -9.25 -7.13 15.19
N VAL A 260 -9.95 -8.17 15.64
CA VAL A 260 -11.39 -8.19 15.90
C VAL A 260 -11.65 -8.04 17.40
#